data_e0061126a6382631063d6f02be5ff966
#
_entry.id   e0061126a6382631063d6f02be5ff966
#
_cell.length_a   1.000
_cell.length_b   1.000
_cell.length_c   1.000
_cell.angle_alpha   90.00
_cell.angle_beta   90.00
_cell.angle_gamma   90.00
#
_symmetry.space_group_name_H-M   'P 1'
#
loop_
_entity.id
_entity.type
_entity.pdbx_description
1 polymer ?
#
loop_
_entity_poly.entity_id
_entity_poly.type
_entity_poly.pdbx_seq_one_letter_code
_entity_poly.pdbx_strand_id
1 'polypeptide(L)'
;MALAAGLLHHEYDIIFTWDSTNLKTQEGVACRTVEKARLVVALYAGHPLAQRQQLRRQELRGEAILYMSPDAADDSYGDAFFMQLYNEAGYKPNILFRSADTESILMMVSAEEGISILPAYCVEKLYNADNLVFVPLIGEGEVEEIIAAWQTTNPNPALARFLAMTPPQWE
;
A
#
# COMPACT_ATOMS: atom_id res chain seq x y z
N MET A 1 10.81 -1.21 -8.11
CA MET A 1 11.39 -2.19 -9.07
C MET A 1 12.52 -3.04 -8.51
N ALA A 2 13.30 -2.55 -7.58
CA ALA A 2 14.50 -3.24 -7.12
C ALA A 2 14.24 -4.61 -6.43
N LEU A 3 13.27 -4.72 -5.51
CA LEU A 3 13.11 -5.94 -4.70
C LEU A 3 12.68 -7.17 -5.51
N ALA A 4 11.63 -7.06 -6.31
CA ALA A 4 11.14 -8.19 -7.10
C ALA A 4 12.18 -8.65 -8.15
N ALA A 5 12.84 -7.70 -8.83
CA ALA A 5 13.92 -8.02 -9.76
C ALA A 5 15.10 -8.69 -9.07
N GLY A 6 15.55 -8.16 -7.92
CA GLY A 6 16.63 -8.75 -7.13
C GLY A 6 16.31 -10.15 -6.63
N LEU A 7 15.05 -10.42 -6.26
CA LEU A 7 14.61 -11.78 -5.92
C LEU A 7 14.74 -12.72 -7.12
N LEU A 8 14.26 -12.31 -8.29
CA LEU A 8 14.30 -13.12 -9.52
C LEU A 8 15.73 -13.33 -10.04
N HIS A 9 16.63 -12.39 -9.76
CA HIS A 9 18.06 -12.50 -10.10
C HIS A 9 18.93 -13.13 -9.00
N HIS A 10 18.31 -13.71 -7.94
CA HIS A 10 19.02 -14.33 -6.81
C HIS A 10 19.92 -13.38 -6.00
N GLU A 11 19.65 -12.08 -6.05
CA GLU A 11 20.33 -11.09 -5.21
C GLU A 11 19.80 -11.11 -3.77
N TYR A 12 18.54 -11.55 -3.60
CA TYR A 12 17.88 -11.70 -2.30
C TYR A 12 17.33 -13.12 -2.14
N ASP A 13 17.47 -13.68 -0.94
CA ASP A 13 16.91 -14.99 -0.59
C ASP A 13 15.42 -14.90 -0.32
N ILE A 14 14.98 -13.82 0.31
CA ILE A 14 13.59 -13.50 0.65
C ILE A 14 13.42 -11.98 0.60
N ILE A 15 12.25 -11.56 0.18
CA ILE A 15 11.85 -10.14 0.23
C ILE A 15 10.52 -10.00 0.94
N PHE A 16 10.31 -8.82 1.55
CA PHE A 16 9.03 -8.39 2.07
C PHE A 16 8.57 -7.22 1.21
N THR A 17 7.38 -7.33 0.65
CA THR A 17 6.84 -6.32 -0.26
C THR A 17 5.32 -6.31 -0.22
N TRP A 18 4.74 -5.30 -0.81
CA TRP A 18 3.29 -5.27 -1.01
C TRP A 18 2.86 -6.25 -2.10
N ASP A 19 1.67 -6.83 -1.97
CA ASP A 19 1.09 -7.77 -2.94
C ASP A 19 0.73 -7.12 -4.29
N SER A 20 0.97 -5.85 -4.44
CA SER A 20 0.89 -5.12 -5.71
C SER A 20 1.95 -5.54 -6.75
N THR A 21 2.76 -6.54 -6.41
CA THR A 21 3.78 -7.08 -7.30
C THR A 21 3.33 -8.45 -7.80
N ASN A 22 3.09 -8.77 -8.97
CA ASN A 22 2.72 -10.08 -9.56
C ASN A 22 3.43 -11.34 -8.98
N LEU A 23 4.09 -11.24 -7.84
CA LEU A 23 4.90 -12.32 -7.26
C LEU A 23 4.08 -13.55 -6.88
N LYS A 24 2.83 -13.37 -6.44
CA LYS A 24 1.94 -14.50 -6.12
C LYS A 24 1.61 -15.38 -7.34
N THR A 25 1.67 -14.82 -8.53
CA THR A 25 1.38 -15.53 -9.79
C THR A 25 2.65 -15.87 -10.57
N GLN A 26 3.82 -15.48 -10.06
CA GLN A 26 5.10 -15.71 -10.72
C GLN A 26 5.54 -17.17 -10.56
N GLU A 27 5.79 -17.84 -11.65
CA GLU A 27 6.32 -19.22 -11.65
C GLU A 27 7.67 -19.29 -10.92
N GLY A 28 7.84 -20.29 -10.07
CA GLY A 28 9.06 -20.51 -9.30
C GLY A 28 9.16 -19.62 -8.04
N VAL A 29 8.18 -18.79 -7.75
CA VAL A 29 8.12 -17.96 -6.54
C VAL A 29 7.06 -18.52 -5.60
N ALA A 30 7.40 -18.63 -4.32
CA ALA A 30 6.46 -18.90 -3.24
C ALA A 30 6.25 -17.62 -2.43
N CYS A 31 5.02 -17.41 -1.98
CA CYS A 31 4.64 -16.28 -1.15
C CYS A 31 3.86 -16.73 0.08
N ARG A 32 3.98 -15.94 1.16
CA ARG A 32 3.07 -15.99 2.31
C ARG A 32 2.64 -14.59 2.67
N THR A 33 1.35 -14.41 2.98
CA THR A 33 0.86 -13.15 3.52
C THR A 33 1.34 -12.99 4.95
N VAL A 34 2.03 -11.91 5.21
CA VAL A 34 2.61 -11.56 6.53
C VAL A 34 1.61 -10.74 7.34
N GLU A 35 0.96 -9.79 6.67
CA GLU A 35 0.03 -8.86 7.29
C GLU A 35 -0.98 -8.36 6.26
N LYS A 36 -2.21 -8.09 6.74
CA LYS A 36 -3.26 -7.43 5.97
C LYS A 36 -3.57 -6.09 6.62
N ALA A 37 -3.21 -5.02 5.94
CA ALA A 37 -3.42 -3.66 6.41
C ALA A 37 -4.69 -3.06 5.81
N ARG A 38 -5.57 -2.54 6.67
CA ARG A 38 -6.71 -1.73 6.21
C ARG A 38 -6.20 -0.41 5.66
N LEU A 39 -6.92 0.12 4.67
CA LEU A 39 -6.65 1.45 4.16
C LEU A 39 -7.41 2.51 4.98
N VAL A 40 -6.79 3.68 5.09
CA VAL A 40 -7.39 4.87 5.68
C VAL A 40 -7.27 6.04 4.70
N VAL A 41 -8.23 6.95 4.77
CA VAL A 41 -8.17 8.23 4.06
C VAL A 41 -7.58 9.25 5.02
N ALA A 42 -6.44 9.81 4.66
CA ALA A 42 -5.82 10.92 5.35
C ALA A 42 -6.46 12.23 4.86
N LEU A 43 -7.00 12.99 5.80
CA LEU A 43 -7.74 14.24 5.58
C LEU A 43 -7.17 15.33 6.50
N TYR A 44 -7.20 16.60 6.10
CA TYR A 44 -6.99 17.67 7.05
C TYR A 44 -8.20 17.83 7.98
N ALA A 45 -8.01 18.33 9.18
CA ALA A 45 -9.05 18.32 10.22
C ALA A 45 -10.33 19.10 9.84
N GLY A 46 -10.20 20.14 9.00
CA GLY A 46 -11.33 20.95 8.49
C GLY A 46 -12.04 20.36 7.28
N HIS A 47 -11.58 19.22 6.75
CA HIS A 47 -12.17 18.62 5.55
C HIS A 47 -13.62 18.15 5.80
N PRO A 48 -14.57 18.35 4.86
CA PRO A 48 -15.97 17.92 5.03
C PRO A 48 -16.14 16.44 5.36
N LEU A 49 -15.26 15.59 4.83
CA LEU A 49 -15.29 14.15 5.09
C LEU A 49 -14.62 13.74 6.42
N ALA A 50 -13.92 14.63 7.11
CA ALA A 50 -13.21 14.32 8.36
C ALA A 50 -14.13 13.92 9.53
N GLN A 51 -15.41 14.27 9.46
CA GLN A 51 -16.41 13.91 10.47
C GLN A 51 -17.04 12.53 10.24
N ARG A 52 -16.68 11.85 9.17
CA ARG A 52 -17.22 10.53 8.86
C ARG A 52 -16.54 9.45 9.70
N GLN A 53 -17.29 8.45 10.13
CA GLN A 53 -16.74 7.28 10.84
C GLN A 53 -16.05 6.30 9.91
N GLN A 54 -16.46 6.27 8.66
CA GLN A 54 -15.90 5.45 7.59
C GLN A 54 -16.26 6.05 6.24
N LEU A 55 -15.48 5.74 5.21
CA LEU A 55 -15.67 6.20 3.84
C LEU A 55 -15.64 5.03 2.87
N ARG A 56 -16.32 5.18 1.73
CA ARG A 56 -16.18 4.32 0.57
C ARG A 56 -15.46 5.09 -0.54
N ARG A 57 -14.76 4.41 -1.41
CA ARG A 57 -13.99 5.04 -2.51
C ARG A 57 -14.86 5.93 -3.40
N GLN A 58 -16.13 5.57 -3.63
CA GLN A 58 -17.08 6.38 -4.39
C GLN A 58 -17.32 7.78 -3.78
N GLU A 59 -17.19 7.91 -2.46
CA GLU A 59 -17.39 9.18 -1.74
C GLU A 59 -16.20 10.14 -1.92
N LEU A 60 -15.06 9.64 -2.43
CA LEU A 60 -13.86 10.44 -2.73
C LEU A 60 -13.88 11.02 -4.15
N ARG A 61 -14.98 10.85 -4.88
CA ARG A 61 -15.13 11.40 -6.24
C ARG A 61 -15.04 12.93 -6.22
N GLY A 62 -14.12 13.44 -7.01
CA GLY A 62 -13.89 14.89 -7.12
C GLY A 62 -12.80 15.44 -6.21
N GLU A 63 -12.34 14.64 -5.24
CA GLU A 63 -11.23 15.04 -4.38
C GLU A 63 -9.90 15.04 -5.15
N ALA A 64 -9.01 15.96 -4.76
CA ALA A 64 -7.63 15.97 -5.21
C ALA A 64 -6.86 14.87 -4.45
N ILE A 65 -6.27 13.93 -5.17
CA ILE A 65 -5.57 12.78 -4.58
C ILE A 65 -4.06 13.05 -4.59
N LEU A 66 -3.47 13.01 -3.41
CA LEU A 66 -2.04 12.95 -3.17
C LEU A 66 -1.66 11.48 -3.12
N TYR A 67 -1.15 10.95 -4.20
CA TYR A 67 -1.01 9.51 -4.41
C TYR A 67 0.33 8.99 -3.89
N MET A 68 0.27 8.04 -2.95
CA MET A 68 1.47 7.34 -2.50
C MET A 68 1.82 6.25 -3.50
N SER A 69 2.92 6.40 -4.20
CA SER A 69 3.44 5.43 -5.16
C SER A 69 4.90 5.14 -4.85
N PRO A 70 5.30 3.86 -4.77
CA PRO A 70 6.69 3.48 -4.54
C PRO A 70 7.61 3.88 -5.70
N ASP A 71 7.05 4.19 -6.86
CA ASP A 71 7.80 4.65 -8.03
C ASP A 71 7.03 5.83 -8.65
N ALA A 72 7.53 7.06 -8.44
CA ALA A 72 6.88 8.28 -8.92
C ALA A 72 6.82 8.39 -10.46
N ALA A 73 7.48 7.49 -11.18
CA ALA A 73 7.70 7.59 -12.61
C ALA A 73 6.91 6.56 -13.44
N ASP A 74 6.17 5.60 -12.84
CA ASP A 74 5.81 4.43 -13.62
C ASP A 74 4.38 3.91 -13.42
N ASP A 75 3.80 3.41 -14.54
CA ASP A 75 2.65 2.51 -14.62
C ASP A 75 3.00 1.13 -14.04
N SER A 76 3.40 1.07 -12.77
CA SER A 76 3.70 -0.18 -12.08
C SER A 76 2.41 -1.01 -11.92
N TYR A 77 2.56 -2.33 -11.76
CA TYR A 77 1.43 -3.22 -11.51
C TYR A 77 0.61 -2.78 -10.28
N GLY A 78 1.27 -2.24 -9.24
CA GLY A 78 0.61 -1.69 -8.08
C GLY A 78 -0.29 -0.50 -8.42
N ASP A 79 0.19 0.41 -9.28
CA ASP A 79 -0.62 1.49 -9.80
C ASP A 79 -1.84 0.96 -10.58
N ALA A 80 -1.66 -0.07 -11.40
CA ALA A 80 -2.76 -0.66 -12.17
C ALA A 80 -3.85 -1.25 -11.25
N PHE A 81 -3.46 -1.95 -10.18
CA PHE A 81 -4.40 -2.48 -9.19
C PHE A 81 -5.19 -1.35 -8.49
N PHE A 82 -4.51 -0.31 -8.00
CA PHE A 82 -5.19 0.81 -7.37
C PHE A 82 -6.07 1.61 -8.35
N MET A 83 -5.63 1.78 -9.59
CA MET A 83 -6.45 2.42 -10.62
C MET A 83 -7.69 1.59 -10.96
N GLN A 84 -7.61 0.26 -10.89
CA GLN A 84 -8.75 -0.62 -11.04
C GLN A 84 -9.81 -0.36 -9.96
N LEU A 85 -9.43 -0.20 -8.69
CA LEU A 85 -10.37 0.13 -7.61
C LEU A 85 -11.13 1.44 -7.85
N TYR A 86 -10.47 2.46 -8.43
CA TYR A 86 -11.17 3.69 -8.84
C TYR A 86 -12.11 3.47 -10.01
N ASN A 87 -11.72 2.65 -11.00
CA ASN A 87 -12.59 2.30 -12.12
C ASN A 87 -13.84 1.53 -11.65
N GLU A 88 -13.69 0.60 -10.71
CA GLU A 88 -14.80 -0.14 -10.07
C GLU A 88 -15.69 0.79 -9.24
N ALA A 89 -15.12 1.82 -8.62
CA ALA A 89 -15.86 2.89 -7.98
C ALA A 89 -16.56 3.85 -8.96
N GLY A 90 -16.35 3.67 -10.27
CA GLY A 90 -17.03 4.38 -11.34
C GLY A 90 -16.47 5.77 -11.66
N TYR A 91 -15.19 6.05 -11.35
CA TYR A 91 -14.53 7.30 -11.71
C TYR A 91 -13.02 7.16 -11.85
N LYS A 92 -12.40 8.17 -12.49
CA LYS A 92 -10.94 8.31 -12.52
C LYS A 92 -10.49 9.26 -11.42
N PRO A 93 -9.43 8.94 -10.66
CA PRO A 93 -8.92 9.82 -9.62
C PRO A 93 -8.31 11.08 -10.22
N ASN A 94 -8.49 12.20 -9.53
CA ASN A 94 -7.79 13.45 -9.83
C ASN A 94 -6.45 13.45 -9.07
N ILE A 95 -5.42 12.82 -9.63
CA ILE A 95 -4.10 12.75 -8.97
C ILE A 95 -3.38 14.07 -9.19
N LEU A 96 -3.23 14.82 -8.10
CA LEU A 96 -2.53 16.10 -8.08
C LEU A 96 -1.01 15.94 -7.92
N PHE A 97 -0.59 14.97 -7.12
CA PHE A 97 0.80 14.75 -6.76
C PHE A 97 1.09 13.26 -6.50
N ARG A 98 2.32 12.83 -6.79
CA ARG A 98 2.82 11.47 -6.51
C ARG A 98 4.10 11.53 -5.71
N SER A 99 4.24 10.69 -4.69
CA SER A 99 5.47 10.53 -3.92
C SER A 99 5.55 9.13 -3.32
N ALA A 100 6.76 8.62 -3.18
CA ALA A 100 7.05 7.43 -2.37
C ALA A 100 7.27 7.76 -0.89
N ASP A 101 7.34 9.06 -0.55
CA ASP A 101 7.59 9.52 0.81
C ASP A 101 6.28 9.89 1.51
N THR A 102 5.94 9.10 2.52
CA THR A 102 4.71 9.25 3.31
C THR A 102 4.66 10.60 4.05
N GLU A 103 5.80 11.08 4.56
CA GLU A 103 5.84 12.34 5.32
C GLU A 103 5.52 13.52 4.39
N SER A 104 6.08 13.54 3.18
CA SER A 104 5.77 14.55 2.16
C SER A 104 4.29 14.55 1.79
N ILE A 105 3.69 13.38 1.61
CA ILE A 105 2.25 13.24 1.31
C ILE A 105 1.43 13.84 2.47
N LEU A 106 1.71 13.44 3.71
CA LEU A 106 0.94 13.89 4.86
C LEU A 106 1.12 15.38 5.15
N MET A 107 2.31 15.93 4.87
CA MET A 107 2.54 17.37 4.96
C MET A 107 1.65 18.13 3.96
N MET A 108 1.51 17.65 2.74
CA MET A 108 0.62 18.25 1.74
C MET A 108 -0.86 18.10 2.12
N VAL A 109 -1.28 16.96 2.71
CA VAL A 109 -2.63 16.81 3.27
C VAL A 109 -2.87 17.84 4.37
N SER A 110 -1.90 18.01 5.28
CA SER A 110 -1.98 19.01 6.36
C SER A 110 -2.04 20.44 5.84
N ALA A 111 -1.44 20.70 4.67
CA ALA A 111 -1.50 21.99 3.97
C ALA A 111 -2.77 22.18 3.12
N GLU A 112 -3.76 21.25 3.24
CA GLU A 112 -5.06 21.30 2.57
C GLU A 112 -4.99 21.17 1.04
N GLU A 113 -3.89 20.67 0.49
CA GLU A 113 -3.68 20.50 -0.96
C GLU A 113 -4.48 19.32 -1.56
N GLY A 114 -4.94 18.39 -0.71
CA GLY A 114 -5.73 17.23 -1.14
C GLY A 114 -5.85 16.19 -0.04
N ILE A 115 -6.30 15.01 -0.42
CA ILE A 115 -6.43 13.84 0.45
C ILE A 115 -5.50 12.71 -0.01
N SER A 116 -5.22 11.75 0.87
CA SER A 116 -4.44 10.56 0.49
C SER A 116 -5.09 9.29 1.02
N ILE A 117 -4.86 8.18 0.34
CA ILE A 117 -5.24 6.83 0.81
C ILE A 117 -3.94 6.10 1.16
N LEU A 118 -3.86 5.63 2.39
CA LEU A 118 -2.66 5.03 2.97
C LEU A 118 -3.01 3.79 3.78
N PRO A 119 -2.10 2.81 3.88
CA PRO A 119 -2.24 1.74 4.86
C PRO A 119 -2.24 2.29 6.29
N ALA A 120 -3.07 1.71 7.15
CA ALA A 120 -3.22 2.17 8.54
C ALA A 120 -1.89 2.18 9.31
N TYR A 121 -0.99 1.23 9.06
CA TYR A 121 0.32 1.19 9.73
C TYR A 121 1.22 2.40 9.40
N CYS A 122 1.02 3.08 8.26
CA CYS A 122 1.76 4.28 7.92
C CYS A 122 1.47 5.45 8.87
N VAL A 123 0.32 5.41 9.53
CA VAL A 123 -0.18 6.53 10.35
C VAL A 123 -0.22 6.22 11.85
N GLU A 124 -0.12 4.95 12.26
CA GLU A 124 -0.21 4.52 13.67
C GLU A 124 0.90 5.08 14.58
N LYS A 125 2.03 5.50 14.00
CA LYS A 125 3.22 5.97 14.73
C LYS A 125 3.52 7.44 14.50
N LEU A 126 2.57 8.21 13.97
CA LEU A 126 2.78 9.63 13.72
C LEU A 126 2.73 10.43 15.03
N TYR A 127 3.80 11.18 15.29
CA TYR A 127 3.96 11.98 16.50
C TYR A 127 3.35 13.39 16.44
N ASN A 128 3.02 13.91 15.24
CA ASN A 128 2.46 15.24 15.03
C ASN A 128 1.36 15.20 13.97
N ALA A 129 0.18 14.76 14.37
CA ALA A 129 -0.98 14.67 13.49
C ALA A 129 -2.11 15.63 13.86
N ASP A 130 -1.81 16.71 14.58
CA ASP A 130 -2.84 17.62 15.17
C ASP A 130 -3.80 18.21 14.13
N ASN A 131 -3.37 18.33 12.87
CA ASN A 131 -4.19 18.82 11.76
C ASN A 131 -4.64 17.70 10.80
N LEU A 132 -4.45 16.43 11.16
CA LEU A 132 -4.80 15.29 10.31
C LEU A 132 -5.86 14.42 10.98
N VAL A 133 -6.77 13.92 10.16
CA VAL A 133 -7.80 12.95 10.54
C VAL A 133 -7.68 11.75 9.61
N PHE A 134 -7.70 10.55 10.17
CA PHE A 134 -7.61 9.29 9.42
C PHE A 134 -8.93 8.56 9.52
N VAL A 135 -9.65 8.49 8.41
CA VAL A 135 -10.96 7.84 8.34
C VAL A 135 -10.82 6.49 7.64
N PRO A 136 -11.28 5.39 8.26
CA PRO A 136 -11.24 4.07 7.63
C PRO A 136 -11.90 4.05 6.25
N LEU A 137 -11.20 3.51 5.26
CA LEU A 137 -11.75 3.23 3.94
C LEU A 137 -12.30 1.80 3.94
N ILE A 138 -13.55 1.64 3.53
CA ILE A 138 -14.25 0.36 3.53
C ILE A 138 -14.73 -0.02 2.14
N GLY A 139 -14.62 -1.30 1.82
CA GLY A 139 -15.03 -1.86 0.55
C GLY A 139 -14.29 -3.16 0.25
N GLU A 140 -14.70 -3.84 -0.79
CA GLU A 140 -13.95 -4.98 -1.31
C GLU A 140 -12.65 -4.47 -1.95
N GLY A 141 -11.53 -5.13 -1.65
CA GLY A 141 -10.22 -4.73 -2.15
C GLY A 141 -9.57 -3.54 -1.41
N GLU A 142 -10.23 -2.94 -0.42
CA GLU A 142 -9.67 -1.82 0.38
C GLU A 142 -8.75 -2.34 1.50
N VAL A 143 -7.90 -3.31 1.15
CA VAL A 143 -6.91 -3.93 2.02
C VAL A 143 -5.60 -4.04 1.25
N GLU A 144 -4.51 -3.70 1.87
CA GLU A 144 -3.18 -3.94 1.35
C GLU A 144 -2.55 -5.13 2.07
N GLU A 145 -1.99 -6.06 1.31
CA GLU A 145 -1.30 -7.22 1.87
C GLU A 145 0.21 -7.03 1.78
N ILE A 146 0.89 -7.24 2.89
CA ILE A 146 2.34 -7.40 2.93
C ILE A 146 2.62 -8.89 2.78
N ILE A 147 3.44 -9.24 1.81
CA ILE A 147 3.85 -10.61 1.54
C ILE A 147 5.34 -10.79 1.77
N ALA A 148 5.71 -11.98 2.25
CA ALA A 148 7.05 -12.52 2.14
C ALA A 148 7.12 -13.36 0.87
N ALA A 149 8.11 -13.14 0.01
CA ALA A 149 8.29 -13.88 -1.23
C ALA A 149 9.72 -14.41 -1.36
N TRP A 150 9.85 -15.64 -1.86
CA TRP A 150 11.16 -16.30 -2.07
C TRP A 150 11.08 -17.24 -3.28
N GLN A 151 12.24 -17.56 -3.86
CA GLN A 151 12.30 -18.57 -4.91
C GLN A 151 12.21 -19.99 -4.32
N THR A 152 11.35 -20.83 -4.90
CA THR A 152 11.13 -22.23 -4.45
C THR A 152 12.38 -23.08 -4.56
N THR A 153 13.30 -22.72 -5.46
CA THR A 153 14.57 -23.40 -5.74
C THR A 153 15.75 -22.77 -5.01
N ASN A 154 15.51 -21.86 -4.05
CA ASN A 154 16.59 -21.20 -3.32
C ASN A 154 17.45 -22.21 -2.55
N PRO A 155 18.77 -22.30 -2.80
CA PRO A 155 19.66 -23.27 -2.18
C PRO A 155 20.12 -22.89 -0.77
N ASN A 156 19.81 -21.68 -0.30
CA ASN A 156 20.29 -21.19 1.00
C ASN A 156 19.61 -21.93 2.16
N PRO A 157 20.32 -22.73 2.97
CA PRO A 157 19.73 -23.46 4.08
C PRO A 157 19.24 -22.55 5.19
N ALA A 158 19.71 -21.31 5.27
CA ALA A 158 19.23 -20.34 6.24
C ALA A 158 17.78 -19.90 5.95
N LEU A 159 17.37 -19.87 4.68
CA LEU A 159 15.99 -19.55 4.30
C LEU A 159 15.01 -20.59 4.88
N ALA A 160 15.30 -21.88 4.73
CA ALA A 160 14.43 -22.93 5.27
C ALA A 160 14.28 -22.84 6.81
N ARG A 161 15.38 -22.51 7.50
CA ARG A 161 15.36 -22.30 8.96
C ARG A 161 14.56 -21.04 9.33
N PHE A 162 14.74 -19.97 8.61
CA PHE A 162 13.98 -18.71 8.81
C PHE A 162 12.48 -18.96 8.63
N LEU A 163 12.07 -19.61 7.53
CA LEU A 163 10.67 -19.93 7.25
C LEU A 163 10.05 -20.87 8.30
N ALA A 164 10.84 -21.76 8.90
CA ALA A 164 10.37 -22.62 9.99
C ALA A 164 10.15 -21.86 11.32
N MET A 165 10.75 -20.68 11.46
CA MET A 165 10.61 -19.82 12.64
C MET A 165 9.54 -18.74 12.46
N THR A 166 8.97 -18.60 11.25
CA THR A 166 7.92 -17.60 10.99
C THR A 166 6.64 -17.94 11.77
N PRO A 167 5.90 -16.92 12.20
CA PRO A 167 4.64 -17.14 12.93
C PRO A 167 3.64 -17.95 12.11
N PRO A 168 2.84 -18.83 12.75
CA PRO A 168 1.87 -19.68 12.06
C PRO A 168 0.74 -18.90 11.38
N GLN A 169 0.55 -17.63 11.72
CA GLN A 169 -0.43 -16.73 11.08
C GLN A 169 0.00 -16.24 9.68
N TRP A 170 1.20 -16.54 9.24
CA TRP A 170 1.60 -16.27 7.86
C TRP A 170 0.94 -17.29 6.92
N GLU A 171 -0.02 -16.83 6.12
CA GLU A 171 -0.86 -17.61 5.21
C GLU A 171 -0.31 -17.67 3.78
#